data_5c083523639cfa6c2c7e8ad3b39030ce
#
_entry.id   5c083523639cfa6c2c7e8ad3b39030ce
#
_cell.length_a   1.000
_cell.length_b   1.000
_cell.length_c   1.000
_cell.angle_alpha   90.00
_cell.angle_beta   90.00
_cell.angle_gamma   90.00
#
_symmetry.space_group_name_H-M   'P 1'
#
loop_
_entity.id
_entity.type
_entity.pdbx_description
1 polymer ?
#
loop_
_entity_poly.entity_id
_entity_poly.type
_entity_poly.pdbx_seq_one_letter_code
_entity_poly.pdbx_strand_id
1 'polypeptide(L)'
;ECGVFGDGASTKASGVGEILAAAEFYDFDAKYYNAESKTVVDPELPDGATERVREAAVKIFNAVDGYGLSRVDFFVKADGTVVFNEINTLPGFTAISMYPMLWEARGVDKRQLIDDLIDHAFRRYER
;
A
#
# COMPACT_ATOMS: atom_id res chain seq x y z
N GLU A 1 -0.50 5.48 1.03
CA GLU A 1 -0.09 4.08 1.07
C GLU A 1 -0.21 3.43 -0.30
N CYS A 2 0.70 2.54 -0.61
CA CYS A 2 0.70 1.79 -1.87
C CYS A 2 1.04 0.33 -1.61
N GLY A 3 0.24 -0.59 -2.13
CA GLY A 3 0.51 -2.01 -2.04
C GLY A 3 1.50 -2.46 -3.11
N VAL A 4 2.34 -3.42 -2.77
CA VAL A 4 3.31 -4.00 -3.69
C VAL A 4 3.20 -5.52 -3.62
N PHE A 5 3.34 -6.19 -4.74
CA PHE A 5 3.32 -7.64 -4.83
C PHE A 5 4.29 -8.13 -5.90
N GLY A 6 5.02 -9.17 -5.60
CA GLY A 6 5.90 -9.84 -6.56
C GLY A 6 7.32 -10.05 -6.05
N ASP A 7 8.25 -10.06 -6.96
CA ASP A 7 9.69 -10.08 -6.70
C ASP A 7 10.45 -9.56 -7.92
N GLY A 8 11.55 -8.86 -7.68
CA GLY A 8 12.42 -8.38 -8.76
C GLY A 8 11.67 -7.73 -9.91
N ALA A 9 11.90 -8.21 -11.12
CA ALA A 9 11.30 -7.65 -12.34
C ALA A 9 9.79 -7.87 -12.44
N SER A 10 9.23 -8.82 -11.69
CA SER A 10 7.78 -9.10 -11.68
C SER A 10 7.01 -8.26 -10.65
N THR A 11 7.69 -7.40 -9.91
CA THR A 11 7.08 -6.56 -8.87
C THR A 11 6.06 -5.60 -9.47
N LYS A 12 4.88 -5.58 -8.87
CA LYS A 12 3.76 -4.72 -9.29
C LYS A 12 3.29 -3.85 -8.13
N ALA A 13 2.95 -2.62 -8.44
CA ALA A 13 2.31 -1.71 -7.50
C ALA A 13 0.80 -1.70 -7.71
N SER A 14 0.05 -1.64 -6.63
CA SER A 14 -1.38 -1.33 -6.64
C SER A 14 -1.61 0.15 -6.97
N GLY A 15 -2.85 0.60 -6.92
CA GLY A 15 -3.14 2.03 -6.84
C GLY A 15 -2.72 2.60 -5.49
N VAL A 16 -2.93 3.87 -5.32
CA VAL A 16 -2.60 4.59 -4.09
C VAL A 16 -3.84 4.74 -3.22
N GLY A 17 -3.68 4.66 -1.93
CA GLY A 17 -4.70 4.97 -0.95
C GLY A 17 -4.23 6.10 -0.04
N GLU A 18 -5.16 6.90 0.44
CA GLU A 18 -4.88 7.98 1.37
C GLU A 18 -5.59 7.75 2.69
N ILE A 19 -4.89 8.00 3.77
CA ILE A 19 -5.48 8.01 5.09
C ILE A 19 -5.69 9.47 5.49
N LEU A 20 -6.97 9.83 5.69
CA LEU A 20 -7.36 11.13 6.21
C LEU A 20 -7.63 11.00 7.70
N ALA A 21 -6.87 11.72 8.52
CA ALA A 21 -7.14 11.78 9.94
C ALA A 21 -8.43 12.58 10.18
N ALA A 22 -9.37 12.01 10.94
CA ALA A 22 -10.67 12.63 11.21
C ALA A 22 -10.58 13.87 12.11
N ALA A 23 -9.53 13.98 12.87
CA ALA A 23 -9.19 15.14 13.67
C ALA A 23 -7.69 15.28 13.70
N GLU A 24 -7.24 16.53 13.72
CA GLU A 24 -5.82 16.79 13.91
C GLU A 24 -5.30 15.94 15.06
N PHE A 25 -4.27 15.27 14.81
CA PHE A 25 -3.35 14.36 15.50
C PHE A 25 -3.47 14.18 17.01
N TYR A 26 -4.27 14.91 17.71
CA TYR A 26 -3.99 15.23 19.11
C TYR A 26 -5.14 15.03 20.02
N ASP A 27 -6.29 14.70 19.47
CA ASP A 27 -7.42 14.34 20.25
C ASP A 27 -7.36 12.83 20.48
N PHE A 28 -7.08 12.43 21.70
CA PHE A 28 -7.08 11.05 22.14
C PHE A 28 -8.39 10.35 21.78
N ASP A 29 -9.51 11.06 21.90
CA ASP A 29 -10.82 10.52 21.58
C ASP A 29 -10.96 10.28 20.05
N ALA A 30 -10.45 11.16 19.23
CA ALA A 30 -10.45 10.97 17.78
C ALA A 30 -9.59 9.76 17.38
N LYS A 31 -8.49 9.53 18.09
CA LYS A 31 -7.58 8.42 17.80
C LYS A 31 -8.16 7.06 18.15
N TYR A 32 -8.95 6.98 19.21
CA TYR A 32 -9.42 5.71 19.76
C TYR A 32 -10.93 5.50 19.64
N TYR A 33 -11.72 6.55 19.57
CA TYR A 33 -13.18 6.48 19.57
C TYR A 33 -13.83 6.98 18.30
N ASN A 34 -13.26 7.97 17.64
CA ASN A 34 -13.61 8.27 16.27
C ASN A 34 -12.71 7.45 15.35
N ALA A 35 -13.09 6.22 15.17
CA ALA A 35 -12.47 5.33 14.20
C ALA A 35 -12.64 5.82 12.75
N GLU A 36 -12.91 7.10 12.57
CA GLU A 36 -13.15 7.75 11.29
C GLU A 36 -11.91 8.36 10.69
N SER A 37 -10.77 7.65 10.79
CA SER A 37 -9.76 7.82 9.78
C SER A 37 -10.37 7.31 8.49
N LYS A 38 -10.74 8.21 7.62
CA LYS A 38 -11.26 7.82 6.31
C LYS A 38 -10.12 7.35 5.46
N THR A 39 -10.30 6.17 4.89
CA THR A 39 -9.44 5.70 3.82
C THR A 39 -10.07 6.07 2.49
N VAL A 40 -9.28 6.66 1.62
CA VAL A 40 -9.71 7.01 0.27
C VAL A 40 -8.86 6.21 -0.70
N VAL A 41 -9.50 5.37 -1.50
CA VAL A 41 -8.83 4.64 -2.57
C VAL A 41 -8.81 5.50 -3.81
N ASP A 42 -7.68 5.58 -4.49
CA ASP A 42 -7.45 6.42 -5.66
C ASP A 42 -7.76 7.91 -5.40
N PRO A 43 -7.12 8.53 -4.40
CA PRO A 43 -7.34 9.96 -4.13
C PRO A 43 -6.83 10.84 -5.25
N GLU A 44 -7.38 12.06 -5.35
CA GLU A 44 -6.78 13.08 -6.19
C GLU A 44 -5.51 13.61 -5.53
N LEU A 45 -4.39 13.39 -6.20
CA LEU A 45 -3.09 13.87 -5.76
C LEU A 45 -2.57 14.93 -6.75
N PRO A 46 -1.61 15.76 -6.34
CA PRO A 46 -0.94 16.69 -7.28
C PRO A 46 -0.41 15.94 -8.51
N ASP A 47 -0.30 16.66 -9.62
CA ASP A 47 0.05 16.10 -10.92
C ASP A 47 1.27 15.17 -10.88
N GLY A 48 1.07 13.93 -11.33
CA GLY A 48 2.12 12.92 -11.41
C GLY A 48 2.51 12.29 -10.07
N ALA A 49 1.95 12.71 -8.95
CA ALA A 49 2.31 12.16 -7.64
C ALA A 49 1.92 10.69 -7.50
N THR A 50 0.76 10.30 -8.01
CA THR A 50 0.30 8.90 -7.97
C THR A 50 1.34 7.97 -8.63
N GLU A 51 1.79 8.28 -9.82
CA GLU A 51 2.78 7.46 -10.51
C GLU A 51 4.14 7.49 -9.82
N ARG A 52 4.55 8.63 -9.28
CA ARG A 52 5.79 8.72 -8.50
C ARG A 52 5.75 7.84 -7.24
N VAL A 53 4.61 7.80 -6.55
CA VAL A 53 4.41 6.89 -5.40
C VAL A 53 4.52 5.44 -5.84
N ARG A 54 3.84 5.07 -6.90
CA ARG A 54 3.83 3.69 -7.41
C ARG A 54 5.23 3.23 -7.84
N GLU A 55 5.93 4.06 -8.59
CA GLU A 55 7.31 3.78 -9.02
C GLU A 55 8.26 3.68 -7.81
N ALA A 56 8.15 4.59 -6.87
CA ALA A 56 8.95 4.58 -5.65
C ALA A 56 8.67 3.34 -4.80
N ALA A 57 7.41 2.93 -4.69
CA ALA A 57 7.03 1.75 -3.92
C ALA A 57 7.69 0.48 -4.47
N VAL A 58 7.66 0.28 -5.78
CA VAL A 58 8.34 -0.84 -6.45
C VAL A 58 9.85 -0.79 -6.21
N LYS A 59 10.43 0.38 -6.36
CA LYS A 59 11.87 0.58 -6.19
C LYS A 59 12.33 0.29 -4.76
N ILE A 60 11.58 0.76 -3.78
CA ILE A 60 11.88 0.53 -2.36
C ILE A 60 11.74 -0.96 -2.02
N PHE A 61 10.66 -1.59 -2.48
CA PHE A 61 10.43 -3.02 -2.27
C PHE A 61 11.58 -3.86 -2.82
N ASN A 62 12.03 -3.58 -4.03
CA ASN A 62 13.15 -4.28 -4.65
C ASN A 62 14.49 -3.97 -3.96
N ALA A 63 14.66 -2.76 -3.44
CA ALA A 63 15.87 -2.36 -2.74
C ALA A 63 16.09 -3.14 -1.42
N VAL A 64 15.03 -3.63 -0.81
CA VAL A 64 15.09 -4.46 0.40
C VAL A 64 14.94 -5.96 0.09
N ASP A 65 15.10 -6.35 -1.17
CA ASP A 65 14.90 -7.73 -1.63
C ASP A 65 13.52 -8.29 -1.26
N GLY A 66 12.49 -7.48 -1.43
CA GLY A 66 11.12 -7.86 -1.12
C GLY A 66 10.67 -9.09 -1.89
N TYR A 67 9.87 -9.91 -1.23
CA TYR A 67 9.26 -11.09 -1.83
C TYR A 67 7.85 -11.28 -1.30
N GLY A 68 6.88 -11.39 -2.20
CA GLY A 68 5.47 -11.53 -1.85
C GLY A 68 4.80 -10.17 -1.74
N LEU A 69 4.44 -9.74 -0.56
CA LEU A 69 3.66 -8.52 -0.36
C LEU A 69 4.36 -7.53 0.57
N SER A 70 4.06 -6.27 0.34
CA SER A 70 4.40 -5.17 1.26
C SER A 70 3.45 -4.01 1.03
N ARG A 71 3.30 -3.16 2.03
CA ARG A 71 2.66 -1.85 1.89
C ARG A 71 3.73 -0.80 2.14
N VAL A 72 3.88 0.12 1.22
CA VAL A 72 4.84 1.20 1.33
C VAL A 72 4.10 2.50 1.58
N ASP A 73 4.50 3.23 2.59
CA ASP A 73 3.81 4.41 3.07
C ASP A 73 4.64 5.66 2.80
N PHE A 74 3.96 6.72 2.36
CA PHE A 74 4.56 7.97 1.94
C PHE A 74 3.84 9.16 2.52
N PHE A 75 4.55 10.28 2.57
CA PHE A 75 3.92 11.60 2.67
C PHE A 75 3.97 12.25 1.30
N VAL A 76 2.86 12.85 0.87
CA VAL A 76 2.81 13.60 -0.37
C VAL A 76 2.54 15.06 -0.03
N LYS A 77 3.47 15.92 -0.39
CA LYS A 77 3.36 17.36 -0.14
C LYS A 77 2.42 18.02 -1.14
N ALA A 78 1.94 19.21 -0.80
CA ALA A 78 1.06 19.97 -1.67
C ALA A 78 1.66 20.29 -3.05
N ASP A 79 2.98 20.37 -3.14
CA ASP A 79 3.70 20.59 -4.40
C ASP A 79 3.92 19.29 -5.21
N GLY A 80 3.43 18.15 -4.72
CA GLY A 80 3.58 16.86 -5.37
C GLY A 80 4.84 16.10 -4.99
N THR A 81 5.67 16.64 -4.10
CA THR A 81 6.86 15.94 -3.62
C THR A 81 6.47 14.72 -2.81
N VAL A 82 7.04 13.58 -3.14
CA VAL A 82 6.79 12.30 -2.49
C VAL A 82 7.93 11.98 -1.54
N VAL A 83 7.60 11.78 -0.26
CA VAL A 83 8.58 11.49 0.80
C VAL A 83 8.29 10.11 1.37
N PHE A 84 9.27 9.21 1.30
CA PHE A 84 9.14 7.87 1.87
C PHE A 84 9.05 7.93 3.40
N ASN A 85 8.11 7.19 3.95
CA ASN A 85 7.96 7.03 5.39
C ASN A 85 8.44 5.67 5.86
N GLU A 86 7.73 4.61 5.46
CA GLU A 86 8.08 3.24 5.90
C GLU A 86 7.62 2.18 4.90
N ILE A 87 8.24 1.02 5.00
CA ILE A 87 7.76 -0.20 4.34
C ILE A 87 7.29 -1.20 5.39
N ASN A 88 6.07 -1.70 5.22
CA ASN A 88 5.46 -2.71 6.07
C ASN A 88 5.44 -4.04 5.33
N THR A 89 6.30 -4.96 5.76
CA THR A 89 6.48 -6.24 5.08
C THR A 89 5.45 -7.30 5.45
N LEU A 90 4.59 -7.01 6.41
CA LEU A 90 3.45 -7.85 6.77
C LEU A 90 2.22 -6.96 7.05
N PRO A 91 1.67 -6.34 5.99
CA PRO A 91 0.54 -5.42 6.17
C PRO A 91 -0.70 -6.14 6.67
N GLY A 92 -1.57 -5.39 7.36
CA GLY A 92 -2.86 -5.89 7.81
C GLY A 92 -3.68 -6.45 6.66
N PHE A 93 -4.51 -7.43 6.97
CA PHE A 93 -5.34 -8.13 5.98
C PHE A 93 -6.78 -8.32 6.46
N THR A 94 -7.26 -7.35 7.24
CA THR A 94 -8.63 -7.34 7.75
C THR A 94 -9.60 -6.70 6.76
N ALA A 95 -10.88 -6.70 7.09
CA ALA A 95 -11.92 -6.09 6.26
C ALA A 95 -11.71 -4.58 6.03
N ILE A 96 -11.00 -3.92 6.94
CA ILE A 96 -10.74 -2.48 6.87
C ILE A 96 -9.28 -2.15 6.56
N SER A 97 -8.48 -3.15 6.24
CA SER A 97 -7.06 -2.95 5.92
C SER A 97 -6.88 -2.43 4.50
N MET A 98 -5.99 -1.47 4.36
CA MET A 98 -5.73 -0.78 3.09
C MET A 98 -5.18 -1.71 2.02
N TYR A 99 -4.25 -2.60 2.35
CA TYR A 99 -3.57 -3.44 1.36
C TYR A 99 -4.53 -4.24 0.48
N PRO A 100 -5.46 -5.04 1.04
CA PRO A 100 -6.41 -5.74 0.18
C PRO A 100 -7.38 -4.82 -0.55
N MET A 101 -7.77 -3.68 0.06
CA MET A 101 -8.65 -2.72 -0.61
C MET A 101 -8.00 -2.11 -1.85
N LEU A 102 -6.70 -1.82 -1.81
CA LEU A 102 -5.97 -1.26 -2.94
C LEU A 102 -5.92 -2.23 -4.13
N TRP A 103 -5.73 -3.52 -3.85
CA TRP A 103 -5.73 -4.54 -4.90
C TRP A 103 -7.13 -4.82 -5.43
N GLU A 104 -8.12 -4.81 -4.55
CA GLU A 104 -9.53 -4.99 -4.93
C GLU A 104 -9.98 -3.91 -5.91
N ALA A 105 -9.56 -2.67 -5.70
CA ALA A 105 -9.80 -1.56 -6.63
C ALA A 105 -9.14 -1.77 -8.01
N ARG A 106 -8.16 -2.65 -8.09
CA ARG A 106 -7.48 -3.03 -9.34
C ARG A 106 -7.99 -4.36 -9.90
N GLY A 107 -9.09 -4.89 -9.37
CA GLY A 107 -9.70 -6.10 -9.86
C GLY A 107 -9.14 -7.39 -9.27
N VAL A 108 -8.32 -7.31 -8.24
CA VAL A 108 -7.77 -8.47 -7.53
C VAL A 108 -8.43 -8.57 -6.17
N ASP A 109 -9.43 -9.44 -6.03
CA ASP A 109 -10.11 -9.62 -4.75
C ASP A 109 -9.24 -10.36 -3.73
N LYS A 110 -9.69 -10.42 -2.48
CA LYS A 110 -8.93 -11.06 -1.40
C LYS A 110 -8.60 -12.51 -1.67
N ARG A 111 -9.52 -13.25 -2.24
CA ARG A 111 -9.32 -14.66 -2.54
C ARG A 111 -8.22 -14.83 -3.57
N GLN A 112 -8.30 -14.08 -4.66
CA GLN A 112 -7.29 -14.10 -5.71
C GLN A 112 -5.91 -13.70 -5.16
N LEU A 113 -5.89 -12.69 -4.30
CA LEU A 113 -4.66 -12.20 -3.68
C LEU A 113 -4.00 -13.28 -2.80
N ILE A 114 -4.79 -14.01 -2.04
CA ILE A 114 -4.29 -15.14 -1.21
C ILE A 114 -3.78 -16.27 -2.10
N ASP A 115 -4.51 -16.63 -3.14
CA ASP A 115 -4.07 -17.65 -4.10
C ASP A 115 -2.75 -17.25 -4.75
N ASP A 116 -2.61 -16.01 -5.17
CA ASP A 116 -1.38 -15.48 -5.77
C ASP A 116 -0.20 -15.51 -4.79
N LEU A 117 -0.46 -15.20 -3.51
CA LEU A 117 0.57 -15.27 -2.47
C LEU A 117 1.06 -16.69 -2.24
N ILE A 118 0.15 -17.67 -2.22
CA ILE A 118 0.48 -19.07 -2.05
C ILE A 118 1.28 -19.58 -3.25
N ASP A 119 0.81 -19.30 -4.46
CA ASP A 119 1.52 -19.69 -5.68
C ASP A 119 2.90 -19.06 -5.75
N HIS A 120 3.02 -17.81 -5.35
CA HIS A 120 4.29 -17.10 -5.31
C HIS A 120 5.26 -17.74 -4.31
N ALA A 121 4.76 -18.18 -3.15
CA ALA A 121 5.56 -18.88 -2.16
C ALA A 121 6.11 -20.22 -2.70
N PHE A 122 5.27 -20.99 -3.39
CA PHE A 122 5.72 -22.22 -4.03
C PHE A 122 6.83 -21.99 -5.04
N ARG A 123 6.71 -20.97 -5.87
CA ARG A 123 7.76 -20.63 -6.85
C ARG A 123 9.10 -20.31 -6.20
N ARG A 124 9.09 -19.75 -5.00
CA ARG A 124 10.31 -19.46 -4.27
C ARG A 124 11.08 -20.74 -3.91
N TYR A 125 10.35 -21.78 -3.56
CA TYR A 125 10.96 -23.06 -3.15
C TYR A 125 11.33 -23.97 -4.31
N GLU A 126 10.86 -23.69 -5.51
CA GLU A 126 11.18 -24.44 -6.74
C GLU A 126 12.48 -23.97 -7.40
N ARG A 127 13.10 -22.95 -6.86
CA ARG A 127 14.35 -22.41 -7.40
C ARG A 127 15.55 -23.24 -6.98
#